data_08afba75b0f05499d58d02ecb3b83b12
#
_entry.id   08afba75b0f05499d58d02ecb3b83b12
#
_cell.length_a   1.000
_cell.length_b   1.000
_cell.length_c   1.000
_cell.angle_alpha   90.00
_cell.angle_beta   90.00
_cell.angle_gamma   90.00
#
_symmetry.space_group_name_H-M   'P 1'
#
loop_
_entity.id
_entity.type
_entity.pdbx_description
1 polymer ?
#
loop_
_entity_poly.entity_id
_entity_poly.type
_entity_poly.pdbx_seq_one_letter_code
_entity_poly.pdbx_strand_id
1 'polypeptide(L)'
;MNNYIGNSLQIRGAERYILQDGKGDGMHFIYVRNGKGLEAWISVDRAGDISRIAVDGKNMGFFSPCGYVAPNYYDKEGLGFLKSFTAGFFTTCGLTAVGSPCVDDGEELGLHGTITSIPAELYSIEETETELVIKLKVKDTTVFARKLVMDRVYTVSYLDNTFTVCDTVTNEAG
;
A
#
# COMPACT_ATOMS: atom_id res chain seq x y z
N MET A 1 -14.05 -24.68 -14.69
CA MET A 1 -12.58 -24.62 -14.45
C MET A 1 -11.95 -25.60 -15.44
N ASN A 2 -10.86 -25.22 -16.11
CA ASN A 2 -10.18 -26.12 -17.06
C ASN A 2 -9.52 -27.26 -16.27
N ASN A 3 -9.69 -28.51 -16.71
CA ASN A 3 -9.17 -29.71 -16.02
C ASN A 3 -7.63 -29.75 -15.88
N TYR A 4 -6.92 -28.80 -16.51
CA TYR A 4 -5.46 -28.66 -16.42
C TYR A 4 -4.99 -27.66 -15.36
N ILE A 5 -5.92 -27.02 -14.62
CA ILE A 5 -5.61 -26.06 -13.57
C ILE A 5 -5.83 -26.75 -12.23
N GLY A 6 -4.73 -27.12 -11.58
CA GLY A 6 -4.77 -27.78 -10.27
C GLY A 6 -5.03 -26.81 -9.10
N ASN A 7 -4.63 -25.54 -9.27
CA ASN A 7 -4.80 -24.48 -8.27
C ASN A 7 -5.03 -23.14 -8.98
N SER A 8 -5.99 -22.34 -8.51
CA SER A 8 -6.31 -21.00 -9.09
C SER A 8 -5.10 -20.10 -9.13
N LEU A 9 -4.20 -20.19 -8.15
CA LEU A 9 -2.96 -19.44 -8.09
C LEU A 9 -1.98 -19.70 -9.25
N GLN A 10 -2.21 -20.74 -10.07
CA GLN A 10 -1.48 -20.88 -11.35
C GLN A 10 -1.78 -19.72 -12.31
N ILE A 11 -2.96 -19.11 -12.20
CA ILE A 11 -3.47 -18.12 -13.15
C ILE A 11 -3.73 -16.79 -12.48
N ARG A 12 -4.46 -16.79 -11.35
CA ARG A 12 -4.95 -15.59 -10.69
C ARG A 12 -5.09 -15.80 -9.19
N GLY A 13 -5.17 -14.72 -8.44
CA GLY A 13 -5.37 -14.72 -6.99
C GLY A 13 -4.40 -13.81 -6.27
N ALA A 14 -4.33 -13.94 -4.95
CA ALA A 14 -3.43 -13.19 -4.10
C ALA A 14 -2.58 -14.14 -3.24
N GLU A 15 -1.30 -13.78 -3.09
CA GLU A 15 -0.35 -14.48 -2.23
C GLU A 15 0.29 -13.48 -1.27
N ARG A 16 0.63 -13.91 -0.07
CA ARG A 16 1.28 -13.08 0.95
C ARG A 16 2.75 -13.44 1.06
N TYR A 17 3.60 -12.43 1.10
CA TYR A 17 5.05 -12.58 1.22
C TYR A 17 5.60 -11.72 2.34
N ILE A 18 6.72 -12.14 2.88
CA ILE A 18 7.57 -11.35 3.78
C ILE A 18 8.91 -11.17 3.08
N LEU A 19 9.33 -9.91 2.96
CA LEU A 19 10.64 -9.59 2.39
C LEU A 19 11.73 -9.92 3.40
N GLN A 20 12.83 -10.45 2.91
CA GLN A 20 14.05 -10.73 3.71
C GLN A 20 15.18 -9.84 3.26
N ASP A 21 16.05 -9.55 4.20
CA ASP A 21 17.27 -8.78 4.03
C ASP A 21 17.13 -7.26 3.79
N GLY A 22 18.18 -6.54 4.15
CA GLY A 22 18.33 -5.11 3.93
C GLY A 22 17.35 -4.27 4.74
N LYS A 23 17.07 -3.04 4.27
CA LYS A 23 16.15 -2.10 4.94
C LYS A 23 14.70 -2.50 4.85
N GLY A 24 14.36 -3.41 3.93
CA GLY A 24 13.01 -3.93 3.76
C GLY A 24 12.73 -5.20 4.54
N ASP A 25 13.69 -5.69 5.33
CA ASP A 25 13.51 -6.93 6.09
C ASP A 25 12.26 -6.91 6.96
N GLY A 26 11.49 -7.99 6.91
CA GLY A 26 10.24 -8.15 7.63
C GLY A 26 9.02 -7.47 7.01
N MET A 27 9.16 -6.69 5.95
CA MET A 27 8.00 -6.05 5.29
C MET A 27 7.05 -7.08 4.68
N HIS A 28 5.76 -6.87 4.89
CA HIS A 28 4.67 -7.72 4.39
C HIS A 28 4.15 -7.19 3.06
N PHE A 29 3.95 -8.12 2.13
CA PHE A 29 3.41 -7.83 0.80
C PHE A 29 2.24 -8.73 0.46
N ILE A 30 1.32 -8.18 -0.32
CA ILE A 30 0.31 -8.96 -1.04
C ILE A 30 0.64 -8.86 -2.51
N TYR A 31 0.97 -10.00 -3.12
CA TYR A 31 1.16 -10.13 -4.56
C TYR A 31 -0.14 -10.58 -5.19
N VAL A 32 -0.58 -9.85 -6.20
CA VAL A 32 -1.85 -10.06 -6.89
C VAL A 32 -1.62 -10.34 -8.36
N ARG A 33 -2.34 -11.32 -8.91
CA ARG A 33 -2.42 -11.59 -10.34
C ARG A 33 -3.87 -11.71 -10.76
N ASN A 34 -4.24 -11.10 -11.89
CA ASN A 34 -5.62 -11.19 -12.37
C ASN A 34 -5.84 -12.23 -13.48
N GLY A 35 -4.78 -12.87 -13.97
CA GLY A 35 -4.87 -13.83 -15.07
C GLY A 35 -5.13 -13.22 -16.44
N LYS A 36 -5.03 -11.88 -16.56
CA LYS A 36 -5.21 -11.10 -17.78
C LYS A 36 -3.98 -10.25 -18.13
N GLY A 37 -2.88 -10.46 -17.40
CA GLY A 37 -1.62 -9.75 -17.58
C GLY A 37 -1.29 -8.74 -16.50
N LEU A 38 -2.24 -8.35 -15.64
CA LEU A 38 -1.98 -7.44 -14.53
C LEU A 38 -1.40 -8.19 -13.32
N GLU A 39 -0.31 -7.64 -12.80
CA GLU A 39 0.34 -8.06 -11.57
C GLU A 39 0.61 -6.85 -10.68
N ALA A 40 0.35 -6.93 -9.38
CA ALA A 40 0.56 -5.85 -8.45
C ALA A 40 1.18 -6.35 -7.13
N TRP A 41 2.05 -5.51 -6.53
CA TRP A 41 2.63 -5.72 -5.21
C TRP A 41 2.16 -4.62 -4.28
N ILE A 42 1.35 -4.99 -3.30
CA ILE A 42 0.82 -4.10 -2.28
C ILE A 42 1.70 -4.23 -1.04
N SER A 43 2.32 -3.12 -0.64
CA SER A 43 3.17 -3.02 0.56
C SER A 43 2.30 -2.76 1.79
N VAL A 44 1.95 -3.81 2.53
CA VAL A 44 1.05 -3.72 3.69
C VAL A 44 1.62 -2.76 4.75
N ASP A 45 2.92 -2.85 5.02
CA ASP A 45 3.60 -2.02 6.02
C ASP A 45 3.78 -0.54 5.60
N ARG A 46 3.41 -0.20 4.36
CA ARG A 46 3.44 1.16 3.83
C ARG A 46 2.03 1.62 3.46
N ALA A 47 1.14 1.66 4.45
CA ALA A 47 -0.27 2.03 4.29
C ALA A 47 -1.03 1.24 3.22
N GLY A 48 -0.51 0.08 2.82
CA GLY A 48 -1.05 -0.69 1.70
C GLY A 48 -0.76 -0.06 0.33
N ASP A 49 0.28 0.73 0.18
CA ASP A 49 0.67 1.34 -1.10
C ASP A 49 1.03 0.31 -2.17
N ILE A 50 0.82 0.67 -3.44
CA ILE A 50 1.20 -0.17 -4.57
C ILE A 50 2.65 0.11 -4.94
N SER A 51 3.56 -0.73 -4.46
CA SER A 51 4.98 -0.58 -4.71
C SER A 51 5.41 -0.96 -6.11
N ARG A 52 4.68 -1.86 -6.75
CA ARG A 52 4.91 -2.30 -8.13
C ARG A 52 3.59 -2.65 -8.79
N ILE A 53 3.50 -2.37 -10.08
CA ILE A 53 2.45 -2.86 -10.96
C ILE A 53 3.06 -3.15 -12.32
N ALA A 54 2.66 -4.25 -12.92
CA ALA A 54 3.06 -4.62 -14.28
C ALA A 54 1.83 -5.08 -15.06
N VAL A 55 1.86 -4.83 -16.36
CA VAL A 55 0.87 -5.37 -17.31
C VAL A 55 1.65 -6.05 -18.43
N ASP A 56 1.35 -7.32 -18.66
CA ASP A 56 2.05 -8.19 -19.63
C ASP A 56 3.58 -8.14 -19.45
N GLY A 57 4.03 -8.20 -18.20
CA GLY A 57 5.44 -8.14 -17.81
C GLY A 57 6.10 -6.77 -17.94
N LYS A 58 5.38 -5.73 -18.37
CA LYS A 58 5.90 -4.36 -18.48
C LYS A 58 5.64 -3.60 -17.20
N ASN A 59 6.70 -3.11 -16.56
CA ASN A 59 6.59 -2.26 -15.38
C ASN A 59 5.89 -0.94 -15.72
N MET A 60 4.91 -0.55 -14.90
CA MET A 60 4.10 0.65 -15.07
C MET A 60 4.41 1.73 -14.03
N GLY A 61 5.32 1.48 -13.09
CA GLY A 61 5.68 2.39 -12.02
C GLY A 61 7.16 2.78 -12.03
N PHE A 62 7.52 3.72 -11.17
CA PHE A 62 8.90 4.10 -10.89
C PHE A 62 9.34 3.49 -9.56
N PHE A 63 10.44 2.77 -9.54
CA PHE A 63 11.03 2.22 -8.33
C PHE A 63 12.28 3.02 -7.99
N SER A 64 12.26 3.72 -6.85
CA SER A 64 13.32 4.65 -6.50
C SER A 64 14.63 3.94 -6.09
N PRO A 65 15.77 4.65 -6.09
CA PRO A 65 17.04 4.11 -5.59
C PRO A 65 17.01 3.68 -4.12
N CYS A 66 16.03 4.15 -3.32
CA CYS A 66 15.89 3.74 -1.90
C CYS A 66 15.52 2.26 -1.77
N GLY A 67 14.87 1.69 -2.78
CA GLY A 67 14.32 0.34 -2.70
C GLY A 67 13.21 0.23 -1.67
N TYR A 68 13.01 -0.97 -1.14
CA TYR A 68 12.10 -1.20 -0.02
C TYR A 68 12.72 -0.77 1.29
N VAL A 69 12.00 0.05 2.04
CA VAL A 69 12.42 0.56 3.36
C VAL A 69 11.28 0.38 4.34
N ALA A 70 11.51 -0.42 5.37
CA ALA A 70 10.52 -0.70 6.39
C ALA A 70 10.21 0.56 7.24
N PRO A 71 9.00 0.66 7.84
CA PRO A 71 8.57 1.83 8.61
C PRO A 71 9.51 2.25 9.75
N ASN A 72 10.23 1.31 10.36
CA ASN A 72 11.19 1.59 11.43
C ASN A 72 12.39 2.46 11.00
N TYR A 73 12.64 2.61 9.70
CA TYR A 73 13.66 3.50 9.15
C TYR A 73 13.09 4.86 8.71
N TYR A 74 11.80 5.08 8.92
CA TYR A 74 11.18 6.34 8.53
C TYR A 74 11.67 7.49 9.41
N ASP A 75 12.08 8.56 8.75
CA ASP A 75 12.47 9.83 9.37
C ASP A 75 11.37 10.85 9.05
N LYS A 76 10.65 11.30 10.09
CA LYS A 76 9.53 12.23 9.94
C LYS A 76 9.94 13.69 9.83
N GLU A 77 11.21 14.01 10.10
CA GLU A 77 11.67 15.41 10.22
C GLU A 77 12.05 15.97 8.85
N GLY A 78 11.59 17.19 8.58
CA GLY A 78 11.93 17.93 7.37
C GLY A 78 11.72 17.10 6.09
N LEU A 79 12.79 16.87 5.37
CA LEU A 79 12.84 16.09 4.12
C LEU A 79 13.15 14.59 4.35
N GLY A 80 13.06 14.10 5.58
CA GLY A 80 13.41 12.72 5.93
C GLY A 80 12.63 11.65 5.15
N PHE A 81 11.41 11.94 4.73
CA PHE A 81 10.61 11.11 3.83
C PHE A 81 11.40 10.60 2.62
N LEU A 82 12.29 11.43 2.04
CA LEU A 82 13.06 11.08 0.84
C LEU A 82 14.08 9.96 1.09
N LYS A 83 14.45 9.68 2.35
CA LYS A 83 15.37 8.60 2.72
C LYS A 83 14.72 7.21 2.66
N SER A 84 13.38 7.16 2.66
CA SER A 84 12.58 5.93 2.68
C SER A 84 11.51 5.88 1.59
N PHE A 85 11.58 6.78 0.62
CA PHE A 85 10.60 6.86 -0.47
C PHE A 85 10.85 5.78 -1.52
N THR A 86 10.10 4.69 -1.44
CA THR A 86 10.13 3.62 -2.45
C THR A 86 9.61 4.09 -3.81
N ALA A 87 8.76 5.12 -3.83
CA ALA A 87 7.94 5.51 -4.97
C ALA A 87 6.91 4.41 -5.30
N GLY A 88 7.04 3.75 -6.43
CA GLY A 88 6.12 2.72 -6.86
C GLY A 88 5.16 3.23 -7.93
N PHE A 89 3.99 2.61 -7.99
CA PHE A 89 2.89 3.05 -8.82
C PHE A 89 1.97 4.03 -8.08
N PHE A 90 1.82 3.81 -6.78
CA PHE A 90 0.93 4.58 -5.95
C PHE A 90 1.51 4.70 -4.54
N THR A 91 1.66 5.92 -4.03
CA THR A 91 2.12 6.21 -2.67
C THR A 91 1.13 7.15 -1.99
N THR A 92 0.65 6.75 -0.83
CA THR A 92 -0.28 7.56 -0.03
C THR A 92 0.47 8.73 0.61
N CYS A 93 -0.14 9.91 0.57
CA CYS A 93 0.32 11.10 1.31
C CYS A 93 -0.88 11.82 1.91
N GLY A 94 -0.64 12.80 2.74
CA GLY A 94 -1.71 13.58 3.33
C GLY A 94 -2.23 13.02 4.65
N LEU A 95 -3.52 13.08 4.86
CA LEU A 95 -4.30 12.98 6.09
C LEU A 95 -3.94 14.11 7.09
N THR A 96 -2.68 14.34 7.35
CA THR A 96 -2.20 15.42 8.24
C THR A 96 -1.48 16.52 7.49
N ALA A 97 -0.67 16.16 6.48
CA ALA A 97 0.06 17.11 5.67
C ALA A 97 0.32 16.55 4.27
N VAL A 98 0.42 17.44 3.28
CA VAL A 98 0.83 17.12 1.92
C VAL A 98 1.72 18.24 1.38
N GLY A 99 2.77 17.88 0.64
CA GLY A 99 3.73 18.85 0.12
C GLY A 99 4.90 19.10 1.08
N SER A 100 5.47 20.30 1.01
CA SER A 100 6.67 20.67 1.76
C SER A 100 6.47 20.62 3.28
N PRO A 101 7.53 20.40 4.05
CA PRO A 101 7.48 20.50 5.49
C PRO A 101 6.97 21.89 5.93
N CYS A 102 6.17 21.93 6.98
CA CYS A 102 5.62 23.16 7.52
C CYS A 102 5.38 23.02 9.04
N VAL A 103 4.98 24.13 9.66
CA VAL A 103 4.47 24.13 11.03
C VAL A 103 3.00 24.56 10.96
N ASP A 104 2.12 23.76 11.56
CA ASP A 104 0.69 24.06 11.64
C ASP A 104 0.21 23.86 13.08
N ASP A 105 -0.44 24.87 13.63
CA ASP A 105 -0.91 24.93 15.02
C ASP A 105 0.14 24.47 16.05
N GLY A 106 1.42 24.81 15.81
CA GLY A 106 2.54 24.46 16.67
C GLY A 106 3.09 23.03 16.49
N GLU A 107 2.51 22.24 15.60
CA GLU A 107 3.01 20.91 15.22
C GLU A 107 3.95 21.01 14.01
N GLU A 108 5.15 20.41 14.10
CA GLU A 108 6.06 20.27 12.97
C GLU A 108 5.59 19.11 12.09
N LEU A 109 5.26 19.41 10.85
CA LEU A 109 4.79 18.45 9.86
C LEU A 109 5.86 18.22 8.80
N GLY A 110 6.27 16.98 8.64
CA GLY A 110 7.26 16.57 7.64
C GLY A 110 6.69 16.51 6.23
N LEU A 111 7.58 16.29 5.26
CA LEU A 111 7.23 16.15 3.86
C LEU A 111 6.16 15.08 3.67
N HIS A 112 5.02 15.45 3.03
CA HIS A 112 3.90 14.58 2.70
C HIS A 112 3.18 13.87 3.86
N GLY A 113 3.48 14.22 5.12
CA GLY A 113 2.89 13.59 6.30
C GLY A 113 3.46 12.20 6.60
N THR A 114 2.81 11.47 7.49
CA THR A 114 3.33 10.21 8.06
C THR A 114 2.66 8.96 7.53
N ILE A 115 1.50 9.08 6.87
CA ILE A 115 0.59 7.96 6.56
C ILE A 115 1.27 6.80 5.82
N THR A 116 2.12 7.08 4.83
CA THR A 116 2.82 6.03 4.05
C THR A 116 3.80 5.19 4.87
N SER A 117 4.07 5.57 6.12
CA SER A 117 4.97 4.83 7.03
C SER A 117 4.22 4.11 8.15
N ILE A 118 2.89 4.09 8.08
CA ILE A 118 2.04 3.40 9.04
C ILE A 118 1.64 2.06 8.42
N PRO A 119 1.96 0.92 9.09
CA PRO A 119 1.50 -0.39 8.65
C PRO A 119 -0.02 -0.49 8.62
N ALA A 120 -0.54 -1.08 7.55
CA ALA A 120 -1.95 -1.39 7.45
C ALA A 120 -2.28 -2.72 8.15
N GLU A 121 -3.46 -2.80 8.73
CA GLU A 121 -4.08 -4.05 9.17
C GLU A 121 -4.78 -4.68 7.97
N LEU A 122 -4.46 -5.94 7.64
CA LEU A 122 -5.19 -6.68 6.61
C LEU A 122 -6.48 -7.24 7.21
N TYR A 123 -7.63 -6.79 6.69
CA TYR A 123 -8.95 -7.25 7.15
C TYR A 123 -9.42 -8.49 6.40
N SER A 124 -9.41 -8.45 5.07
CA SER A 124 -9.81 -9.59 4.25
C SER A 124 -9.18 -9.59 2.87
N ILE A 125 -9.10 -10.78 2.31
CA ILE A 125 -8.90 -11.04 0.89
C ILE A 125 -10.06 -11.93 0.47
N GLU A 126 -10.94 -11.40 -0.37
CA GLU A 126 -12.16 -12.06 -0.83
C GLU A 126 -12.07 -12.25 -2.34
N GLU A 127 -12.41 -13.44 -2.80
CA GLU A 127 -12.33 -13.80 -4.22
C GLU A 127 -13.69 -14.26 -4.73
N THR A 128 -14.10 -13.75 -5.88
CA THR A 128 -15.28 -14.18 -6.62
C THR A 128 -14.86 -14.75 -7.98
N GLU A 129 -15.84 -15.10 -8.82
CA GLU A 129 -15.54 -15.52 -10.18
C GLU A 129 -14.99 -14.39 -11.06
N THR A 130 -15.32 -13.14 -10.74
CA THR A 130 -15.05 -11.97 -11.58
C THR A 130 -14.06 -10.98 -11.00
N GLU A 131 -13.76 -11.06 -9.71
CA GLU A 131 -12.89 -10.07 -9.04
C GLU A 131 -12.25 -10.61 -7.76
N LEU A 132 -11.17 -9.96 -7.37
CA LEU A 132 -10.50 -10.08 -6.08
C LEU A 132 -10.66 -8.76 -5.33
N VAL A 133 -11.10 -8.82 -4.08
CA VAL A 133 -11.27 -7.66 -3.19
C VAL A 133 -10.34 -7.79 -1.99
N ILE A 134 -9.51 -6.77 -1.75
CA ILE A 134 -8.60 -6.71 -0.61
C ILE A 134 -8.98 -5.51 0.24
N LYS A 135 -9.21 -5.73 1.53
CA LYS A 135 -9.59 -4.69 2.49
C LYS A 135 -8.49 -4.49 3.51
N LEU A 136 -8.03 -3.26 3.63
CA LEU A 136 -6.98 -2.84 4.55
C LEU A 136 -7.50 -1.69 5.42
N LYS A 137 -6.94 -1.55 6.62
CA LYS A 137 -7.19 -0.41 7.51
C LYS A 137 -5.89 0.18 8.01
N VAL A 138 -5.77 1.49 7.96
CA VAL A 138 -4.64 2.24 8.52
C VAL A 138 -5.15 3.19 9.58
N LYS A 139 -4.49 3.20 10.74
CA LYS A 139 -4.84 4.07 11.88
C LYS A 139 -3.72 5.05 12.15
N ASP A 140 -3.92 6.32 11.80
CA ASP A 140 -3.04 7.42 12.20
C ASP A 140 -3.64 8.09 13.44
N THR A 141 -3.26 7.58 14.62
CA THR A 141 -3.87 7.96 15.88
C THR A 141 -2.83 8.40 16.90
N THR A 142 -3.16 9.44 17.64
CA THR A 142 -2.35 9.97 18.74
C THR A 142 -3.23 10.13 19.99
N VAL A 143 -2.70 9.73 21.15
CA VAL A 143 -3.40 9.90 22.42
C VAL A 143 -3.67 11.38 22.67
N PHE A 144 -4.92 11.74 22.97
CA PHE A 144 -5.41 13.11 23.20
C PHE A 144 -5.32 14.06 21.98
N ALA A 145 -5.06 13.55 20.78
CA ALA A 145 -5.03 14.33 19.55
C ALA A 145 -5.82 13.65 18.44
N ARG A 146 -5.34 13.73 17.18
CA ARG A 146 -6.00 13.15 16.00
C ARG A 146 -6.22 11.64 16.11
N LYS A 147 -7.32 11.19 15.54
CA LYS A 147 -7.67 9.76 15.41
C LYS A 147 -8.23 9.53 14.01
N LEU A 148 -7.35 9.51 13.03
CA LEU A 148 -7.70 9.32 11.63
C LEU A 148 -7.60 7.84 11.29
N VAL A 149 -8.66 7.31 10.70
CA VAL A 149 -8.75 5.93 10.22
C VAL A 149 -9.01 5.95 8.73
N MET A 150 -8.20 5.24 7.98
CA MET A 150 -8.38 5.05 6.53
C MET A 150 -8.71 3.59 6.27
N ASP A 151 -9.92 3.34 5.77
CA ASP A 151 -10.31 2.05 5.22
C ASP A 151 -10.05 2.07 3.72
N ARG A 152 -9.16 1.19 3.25
CA ARG A 152 -8.74 1.06 1.85
C ARG A 152 -9.27 -0.24 1.27
N VAL A 153 -9.93 -0.14 0.13
CA VAL A 153 -10.42 -1.28 -0.62
C VAL A 153 -9.79 -1.30 -2.00
N TYR A 154 -9.12 -2.38 -2.32
CA TYR A 154 -8.67 -2.70 -3.66
C TYR A 154 -9.63 -3.67 -4.31
N THR A 155 -10.03 -3.39 -5.55
CA THR A 155 -10.80 -4.31 -6.38
C THR A 155 -10.02 -4.57 -7.67
N VAL A 156 -9.70 -5.82 -7.93
CA VAL A 156 -8.94 -6.26 -9.10
C VAL A 156 -9.83 -7.12 -9.97
N SER A 157 -10.10 -6.67 -11.19
CA SER A 157 -10.93 -7.40 -12.14
C SER A 157 -10.22 -8.65 -12.66
N TYR A 158 -10.96 -9.75 -12.74
CA TYR A 158 -10.54 -10.97 -13.41
C TYR A 158 -11.00 -11.05 -14.87
N LEU A 159 -11.76 -10.05 -15.32
CA LEU A 159 -12.30 -9.99 -16.68
C LEU A 159 -11.38 -9.19 -17.61
N ASP A 160 -10.71 -8.17 -17.05
CA ASP A 160 -9.82 -7.24 -17.74
C ASP A 160 -8.70 -6.74 -16.81
N ASN A 161 -7.87 -5.80 -17.28
CA ASN A 161 -6.79 -5.21 -16.49
C ASN A 161 -7.23 -3.98 -15.68
N THR A 162 -8.47 -3.97 -15.18
CA THR A 162 -8.97 -2.93 -14.29
C THR A 162 -8.54 -3.17 -12.84
N PHE A 163 -8.04 -2.12 -12.22
CA PHE A 163 -7.64 -2.07 -10.83
C PHE A 163 -8.21 -0.80 -10.20
N THR A 164 -8.96 -0.95 -9.12
CA THR A 164 -9.62 0.16 -8.44
C THR A 164 -9.12 0.30 -7.01
N VAL A 165 -8.94 1.55 -6.56
CA VAL A 165 -8.65 1.90 -5.16
C VAL A 165 -9.76 2.78 -4.65
N CYS A 166 -10.34 2.44 -3.51
CA CYS A 166 -11.33 3.25 -2.82
C CYS A 166 -10.89 3.43 -1.37
N ASP A 167 -10.66 4.68 -0.99
CA ASP A 167 -10.30 5.05 0.39
C ASP A 167 -11.47 5.77 1.06
N THR A 168 -11.80 5.35 2.28
CA THR A 168 -12.72 6.05 3.17
C THR A 168 -11.94 6.51 4.39
N VAL A 169 -11.90 7.82 4.61
CA VAL A 169 -11.22 8.41 5.77
C VAL A 169 -12.24 8.86 6.79
N THR A 170 -12.08 8.38 8.03
CA THR A 170 -12.94 8.74 9.17
C THR A 170 -12.10 9.44 10.23
N ASN A 171 -12.59 10.56 10.75
CA ASN A 171 -12.05 11.18 11.95
C ASN A 171 -12.85 10.68 13.15
N GLU A 172 -12.20 9.87 13.99
CA GLU A 172 -12.78 9.32 15.21
C GLU A 172 -12.45 10.17 16.45
N ALA A 173 -11.83 11.34 16.28
CA ALA A 173 -11.65 12.30 17.37
C ALA A 173 -13.01 12.88 17.75
N GLY A 174 -13.45 12.61 18.98
CA GLY A 174 -14.66 13.18 19.60
C GLY A 174 -14.42 14.58 20.16
#